data_1d342250a2c3537547031c86c855f6d8
#
_entry.id   1d342250a2c3537547031c86c855f6d8
#
_cell.length_a   1.000
_cell.length_b   1.000
_cell.length_c   1.000
_cell.angle_alpha   90.00
_cell.angle_beta   90.00
_cell.angle_gamma   90.00
#
_symmetry.space_group_name_H-M   'P 1'
#
loop_
_entity.id
_entity.type
_entity.pdbx_description
1 polymer ?
#
loop_
_entity_poly.entity_id
_entity_poly.type
_entity_poly.pdbx_seq_one_letter_code
_entity_poly.pdbx_strand_id
1 'polypeptide(L)'
;MLACFLGVISPAAADPSRSPPTATIPDPPPRLEPPHVGPATFRPSWDLDGIYLWLGPTGAASRIDSEWDSTIGGHAAILRVRERDPLGVIGGAFGATMWTERDGGRLWLDVMIGTRVAGRMMGASVGPIVELADLAHPRVGGSVGVWVFAGVTPFARIGVVEELGGFGEIGLHIALPVLRR
;
A
#
# COMPACT_ATOMS: atom_id res chain seq x y z
N MET A 1 45.17 21.76 -37.11
CA MET A 1 46.16 22.75 -36.64
C MET A 1 46.17 22.71 -35.12
N LEU A 2 47.23 22.09 -34.58
CA LEU A 2 47.41 21.86 -33.15
C LEU A 2 48.55 22.78 -32.71
N ALA A 3 48.29 23.73 -31.85
CA ALA A 3 49.33 24.64 -31.33
C ALA A 3 49.69 24.20 -29.89
N CYS A 4 50.90 23.64 -29.77
CA CYS A 4 51.58 23.38 -28.50
C CYS A 4 52.13 24.67 -27.93
N PHE A 5 51.70 25.04 -26.70
CA PHE A 5 52.40 26.08 -25.90
C PHE A 5 53.34 25.37 -24.91
N LEU A 6 54.65 25.49 -25.19
CA LEU A 6 55.73 25.16 -24.26
C LEU A 6 56.00 26.36 -23.34
N GLY A 7 55.58 26.25 -22.10
CA GLY A 7 55.90 27.19 -21.04
C GLY A 7 57.27 26.88 -20.43
N VAL A 8 58.22 27.80 -20.58
CA VAL A 8 59.56 27.72 -19.98
C VAL A 8 59.46 28.06 -18.49
N ILE A 9 59.79 27.08 -17.62
CA ILE A 9 59.86 27.29 -16.16
C ILE A 9 61.28 27.73 -15.83
N SER A 10 61.45 28.99 -15.37
CA SER A 10 62.69 29.48 -14.79
C SER A 10 62.84 29.01 -13.36
N PRO A 11 63.96 28.45 -12.92
CA PRO A 11 64.20 28.12 -11.53
C PRO A 11 64.47 29.41 -10.73
N ALA A 12 63.62 29.65 -9.71
CA ALA A 12 63.86 30.72 -8.72
C ALA A 12 65.00 30.29 -7.79
N ALA A 13 66.02 31.14 -7.69
CA ALA A 13 67.14 30.96 -6.78
C ALA A 13 66.64 31.00 -5.33
N ALA A 14 66.96 29.98 -4.53
CA ALA A 14 66.64 29.93 -3.12
C ALA A 14 67.55 30.90 -2.32
N ASP A 15 66.95 31.77 -1.51
CA ASP A 15 67.61 32.65 -0.57
C ASP A 15 68.04 31.84 0.67
N PRO A 16 69.35 31.72 0.97
CA PRO A 16 69.83 30.88 2.08
C PRO A 16 69.65 31.47 3.49
N SER A 17 69.04 32.68 3.62
CA SER A 17 68.91 33.37 4.90
C SER A 17 67.54 33.21 5.58
N ARG A 18 66.60 32.44 4.99
CA ARG A 18 65.30 32.23 5.57
C ARG A 18 65.28 31.00 6.44
N SER A 19 65.26 31.18 7.77
CA SER A 19 64.96 30.11 8.68
C SER A 19 63.61 29.44 8.35
N PRO A 20 63.54 28.11 8.38
CA PRO A 20 62.29 27.45 8.07
C PRO A 20 61.20 27.88 9.07
N PRO A 21 59.97 28.14 8.62
CA PRO A 21 58.90 28.46 9.53
C PRO A 21 58.66 27.30 10.50
N THR A 22 58.67 27.61 11.78
CA THR A 22 58.31 26.64 12.83
C THR A 22 56.90 26.09 12.50
N ALA A 23 56.84 24.81 12.18
CA ALA A 23 55.56 24.16 11.89
C ALA A 23 54.70 24.24 13.15
N THR A 24 53.69 25.09 13.17
CA THR A 24 52.65 25.10 14.18
C THR A 24 51.83 23.80 13.99
N ILE A 25 51.94 22.88 14.93
CA ILE A 25 51.13 21.66 14.97
C ILE A 25 49.68 22.15 15.08
N PRO A 26 48.82 21.87 14.10
CA PRO A 26 47.41 22.26 14.19
C PRO A 26 46.79 21.58 15.43
N ASP A 27 46.01 22.36 16.18
CA ASP A 27 45.22 21.82 17.28
C ASP A 27 44.43 20.59 16.81
N PRO A 28 44.42 19.52 17.63
CA PRO A 28 43.63 18.35 17.26
C PRO A 28 42.17 18.77 17.08
N PRO A 29 41.49 18.25 16.04
CA PRO A 29 40.11 18.58 15.78
C PRO A 29 39.26 18.33 17.05
N PRO A 30 38.26 19.20 17.33
CA PRO A 30 37.41 19.02 18.49
C PRO A 30 36.84 17.62 18.47
N ARG A 31 37.02 16.88 19.58
CA ARG A 31 36.45 15.56 19.74
C ARG A 31 34.94 15.69 19.64
N LEU A 32 34.38 15.22 18.52
CA LEU A 32 32.94 15.11 18.38
C LEU A 32 32.46 14.18 19.51
N GLU A 33 31.83 14.74 20.51
CA GLU A 33 31.13 13.92 21.50
C GLU A 33 30.14 13.04 20.72
N PRO A 34 30.14 11.70 21.00
CA PRO A 34 29.16 10.84 20.35
C PRO A 34 27.77 11.41 20.68
N PRO A 35 26.85 11.45 19.70
CA PRO A 35 25.53 11.96 19.94
C PRO A 35 24.95 11.22 21.15
N HIS A 36 24.48 11.97 22.15
CA HIS A 36 23.78 11.41 23.29
C HIS A 36 22.58 10.62 22.76
N VAL A 37 22.77 9.34 22.58
CA VAL A 37 21.67 8.42 22.31
C VAL A 37 20.89 8.35 23.61
N GLY A 38 19.89 9.22 23.74
CA GLY A 38 18.91 9.11 24.80
C GLY A 38 18.32 7.70 24.78
N PRO A 39 17.80 7.20 25.90
CA PRO A 39 17.21 5.86 25.93
C PRO A 39 16.25 5.74 24.76
N ALA A 40 16.52 4.76 23.89
CA ALA A 40 15.69 4.49 22.75
C ALA A 40 14.28 4.23 23.27
N THR A 41 13.43 5.25 23.26
CA THR A 41 12.01 5.04 23.49
C THR A 41 11.56 4.17 22.35
N PHE A 42 11.38 2.89 22.64
CA PHE A 42 10.82 1.91 21.73
C PHE A 42 9.38 2.36 21.44
N ARG A 43 9.24 3.30 20.50
CA ARG A 43 7.96 3.52 19.84
C ARG A 43 7.88 2.40 18.82
N PRO A 44 6.96 1.44 18.97
CA PRO A 44 6.70 0.51 17.91
C PRO A 44 6.22 1.36 16.73
N SER A 45 7.12 1.70 15.83
CA SER A 45 6.76 2.24 14.54
C SER A 45 6.12 1.08 13.81
N TRP A 46 4.81 1.03 13.80
CA TRP A 46 4.04 0.19 12.90
C TRP A 46 4.26 0.77 11.50
N ASP A 47 5.44 0.52 10.96
CA ASP A 47 5.70 0.82 9.57
C ASP A 47 4.92 -0.20 8.75
N LEU A 48 3.78 0.24 8.25
CA LEU A 48 2.91 -0.57 7.41
C LEU A 48 3.28 -0.48 5.93
N ASP A 49 4.34 0.25 5.58
CA ASP A 49 4.80 0.33 4.19
C ASP A 49 5.18 -1.05 3.67
N GLY A 50 4.71 -1.42 2.50
CA GLY A 50 5.01 -2.70 1.87
C GLY A 50 3.94 -3.17 0.89
N ILE A 51 4.22 -4.33 0.31
CA ILE A 51 3.26 -5.08 -0.51
C ILE A 51 2.74 -6.22 0.35
N TYR A 52 1.43 -6.31 0.46
CA TYR A 52 0.75 -7.32 1.24
C TYR A 52 -0.06 -8.24 0.35
N LEU A 53 0.04 -9.53 0.61
CA LEU A 53 -0.92 -10.53 0.16
C LEU A 53 -1.83 -10.87 1.34
N TRP A 54 -3.10 -10.57 1.21
CA TRP A 54 -4.12 -10.91 2.19
C TRP A 54 -4.99 -12.04 1.68
N LEU A 55 -5.30 -12.97 2.55
CA LEU A 55 -6.23 -14.05 2.29
C LEU A 55 -7.17 -14.18 3.48
N GLY A 56 -8.42 -14.54 3.24
CA GLY A 56 -9.32 -14.84 4.34
C GLY A 56 -10.77 -15.02 3.96
N PRO A 57 -11.58 -15.38 4.94
CA PRO A 57 -13.02 -15.49 4.74
C PRO A 57 -13.67 -14.13 4.55
N THR A 58 -14.78 -14.16 3.85
CA THR A 58 -15.67 -13.00 3.67
C THR A 58 -17.09 -13.44 3.90
N GLY A 59 -17.89 -12.55 4.46
CA GLY A 59 -19.32 -12.73 4.64
C GLY A 59 -20.04 -11.41 4.51
N ALA A 60 -21.22 -11.43 3.94
CA ALA A 60 -22.03 -10.23 3.74
C ALA A 60 -23.51 -10.51 3.78
N ALA A 61 -24.30 -9.47 4.06
CA ALA A 61 -25.72 -9.40 3.78
C ALA A 61 -25.91 -8.57 2.51
N SER A 62 -26.60 -9.13 1.55
CA SER A 62 -26.89 -8.51 0.26
C SER A 62 -28.38 -8.36 0.06
N ARG A 63 -28.80 -7.20 -0.45
CA ARG A 63 -30.19 -6.92 -0.80
C ARG A 63 -30.30 -6.78 -2.32
N ILE A 64 -31.15 -7.58 -2.92
CA ILE A 64 -31.50 -7.55 -4.33
C ILE A 64 -33.03 -7.47 -4.43
N ASP A 65 -33.58 -6.52 -5.19
CA ASP A 65 -35.02 -6.37 -5.44
C ASP A 65 -35.92 -6.36 -4.19
N SER A 66 -35.48 -5.96 -3.04
CA SER A 66 -36.17 -5.94 -1.77
C SER A 66 -35.96 -7.20 -0.89
N GLU A 67 -35.37 -8.26 -1.38
CA GLU A 67 -35.05 -9.46 -0.63
C GLU A 67 -33.63 -9.41 -0.08
N TRP A 68 -33.49 -9.83 1.17
CA TRP A 68 -32.19 -9.97 1.82
C TRP A 68 -31.73 -11.43 1.73
N ASP A 69 -30.48 -11.61 1.42
CA ASP A 69 -29.81 -12.91 1.51
C ASP A 69 -28.39 -12.70 2.05
N SER A 70 -27.84 -13.71 2.65
CA SER A 70 -26.49 -13.71 3.18
C SER A 70 -25.55 -14.43 2.22
N THR A 71 -24.31 -13.98 2.22
CA THR A 71 -23.24 -14.63 1.45
C THR A 71 -22.07 -14.98 2.34
N ILE A 72 -21.45 -16.13 2.07
CA ILE A 72 -20.23 -16.57 2.74
C ILE A 72 -19.23 -17.09 1.70
N GLY A 73 -17.95 -16.82 1.92
CA GLY A 73 -16.92 -17.29 1.00
C GLY A 73 -15.53 -16.86 1.40
N GLY A 74 -14.68 -16.64 0.41
CA GLY A 74 -13.30 -16.25 0.61
C GLY A 74 -12.86 -15.14 -0.34
N HIS A 75 -11.80 -14.46 0.04
CA HIS A 75 -11.18 -13.42 -0.77
C HIS A 75 -9.66 -13.46 -0.69
N ALA A 76 -9.03 -12.90 -1.70
CA ALA A 76 -7.61 -12.58 -1.71
C ALA A 76 -7.41 -11.15 -2.20
N ALA A 77 -6.41 -10.46 -1.64
CA ALA A 77 -6.06 -9.12 -2.06
C ALA A 77 -4.56 -8.93 -2.10
N ILE A 78 -4.10 -8.21 -3.12
CA ILE A 78 -2.71 -7.75 -3.22
C ILE A 78 -2.76 -6.22 -3.12
N LEU A 79 -2.20 -5.70 -2.04
CA LEU A 79 -2.24 -4.28 -1.72
C LEU A 79 -0.83 -3.75 -1.50
N ARG A 80 -0.54 -2.63 -2.12
CA ARG A 80 0.62 -1.80 -1.79
C ARG A 80 0.18 -0.74 -0.80
N VAL A 81 0.81 -0.72 0.35
CA VAL A 81 0.55 0.26 1.40
C VAL A 81 1.73 1.22 1.49
N ARG A 82 1.44 2.51 1.55
CA ARG A 82 2.40 3.59 1.82
C ARG A 82 1.74 4.62 2.73
N GLU A 83 2.17 4.67 3.97
CA GLU A 83 1.52 5.52 4.99
C GLU A 83 1.64 7.02 4.74
N ARG A 84 2.68 7.45 4.02
CA ARG A 84 2.98 8.87 3.78
C ARG A 84 2.42 9.42 2.47
N ASP A 85 1.93 8.56 1.59
CA ASP A 85 1.38 8.97 0.31
C ASP A 85 -0.11 9.34 0.47
N PRO A 86 -0.61 10.36 -0.23
CA PRO A 86 -2.03 10.71 -0.24
C PRO A 86 -2.93 9.55 -0.67
N LEU A 87 -2.46 8.73 -1.63
CA LEU A 87 -3.04 7.43 -1.98
C LEU A 87 -2.21 6.34 -1.31
N GLY A 88 -2.44 6.18 -0.01
CA GLY A 88 -1.66 5.28 0.83
C GLY A 88 -1.92 3.79 0.59
N VAL A 89 -3.00 3.43 -0.10
CA VAL A 89 -3.34 2.04 -0.44
C VAL A 89 -3.75 1.98 -1.90
N ILE A 90 -3.11 1.10 -2.65
CA ILE A 90 -3.46 0.81 -4.04
C ILE A 90 -3.30 -0.69 -4.24
N GLY A 91 -4.27 -1.33 -4.87
CA GLY A 91 -4.18 -2.74 -5.19
C GLY A 91 -5.41 -3.32 -5.83
N GLY A 92 -5.51 -4.63 -5.77
CA GLY A 92 -6.64 -5.38 -6.27
C GLY A 92 -7.06 -6.46 -5.29
N ALA A 93 -8.33 -6.78 -5.29
CA ALA A 93 -8.91 -7.87 -4.53
C ALA A 93 -9.85 -8.68 -5.41
N PHE A 94 -9.89 -9.97 -5.19
CA PHE A 94 -10.86 -10.85 -5.81
C PHE A 94 -11.46 -11.78 -4.76
N GLY A 95 -12.68 -12.23 -5.00
CA GLY A 95 -13.33 -13.16 -4.11
C GLY A 95 -14.43 -13.94 -4.79
N ALA A 96 -14.82 -14.98 -4.06
CA ALA A 96 -15.92 -15.85 -4.40
C ALA A 96 -16.79 -16.05 -3.15
N THR A 97 -18.09 -15.89 -3.29
CA THR A 97 -19.06 -16.13 -2.23
C THR A 97 -20.21 -16.99 -2.74
N MET A 98 -20.77 -17.77 -1.85
CA MET A 98 -22.00 -18.55 -2.09
C MET A 98 -23.15 -17.91 -1.34
N TRP A 99 -24.33 -17.96 -1.91
CA TRP A 99 -25.56 -17.56 -1.25
C TRP A 99 -25.96 -18.61 -0.20
N THR A 100 -26.59 -18.15 0.88
CA THR A 100 -27.00 -19.06 1.98
C THR A 100 -28.43 -19.56 1.83
N GLU A 101 -29.30 -18.79 1.20
CA GLU A 101 -30.74 -19.13 1.06
C GLU A 101 -31.11 -19.51 -0.37
N ARG A 102 -30.44 -18.94 -1.36
CA ARG A 102 -30.63 -19.28 -2.77
C ARG A 102 -29.44 -20.02 -3.34
N ASP A 103 -29.66 -20.75 -4.43
CA ASP A 103 -28.59 -21.44 -5.13
C ASP A 103 -27.64 -20.45 -5.83
N GLY A 104 -26.39 -20.90 -5.98
CA GLY A 104 -25.38 -20.16 -6.71
C GLY A 104 -24.43 -19.35 -5.85
N GLY A 105 -23.79 -18.39 -6.47
CA GLY A 105 -22.76 -17.58 -5.83
C GLY A 105 -22.37 -16.39 -6.67
N ARG A 106 -21.44 -15.62 -6.14
CA ARG A 106 -20.93 -14.40 -6.76
C ARG A 106 -19.41 -14.44 -6.83
N LEU A 107 -18.86 -14.11 -7.97
CA LEU A 107 -17.44 -13.78 -8.15
C LEU A 107 -17.29 -12.27 -8.31
N TRP A 108 -16.23 -11.73 -7.80
CA TRP A 108 -15.93 -10.30 -7.95
C TRP A 108 -14.43 -10.05 -8.04
N LEU A 109 -14.07 -8.99 -8.75
CA LEU A 109 -12.70 -8.52 -8.88
C LEU A 109 -12.71 -6.99 -8.74
N ASP A 110 -12.07 -6.47 -7.70
CA ASP A 110 -12.07 -5.05 -7.39
C ASP A 110 -10.68 -4.43 -7.54
N VAL A 111 -10.61 -3.24 -8.09
CA VAL A 111 -9.49 -2.32 -7.88
C VAL A 111 -9.76 -1.55 -6.60
N MET A 112 -8.79 -1.51 -5.71
CA MET A 112 -8.88 -0.85 -4.41
C MET A 112 -7.94 0.34 -4.35
N ILE A 113 -8.47 1.47 -3.90
CA ILE A 113 -7.69 2.67 -3.60
C ILE A 113 -8.07 3.17 -2.21
N GLY A 114 -7.12 3.73 -1.49
CA GLY A 114 -7.39 4.21 -0.15
C GLY A 114 -6.34 5.15 0.40
N THR A 115 -6.67 5.74 1.52
CA THR A 115 -5.81 6.67 2.25
C THR A 115 -5.93 6.42 3.76
N ARG A 116 -5.07 7.06 4.52
CA ARG A 116 -5.11 7.02 5.98
C ARG A 116 -5.89 8.21 6.52
N VAL A 117 -6.98 7.92 7.23
CA VAL A 117 -7.81 8.92 7.91
C VAL A 117 -7.95 8.54 9.36
N ALA A 118 -7.66 9.45 10.28
CA ALA A 118 -7.76 9.26 11.73
C ALA A 118 -7.07 7.97 12.23
N GLY A 119 -5.89 7.64 11.66
CA GLY A 119 -5.10 6.46 12.06
C GLY A 119 -5.59 5.13 11.48
N ARG A 120 -6.65 5.12 10.68
CA ARG A 120 -7.19 3.93 10.01
C ARG A 120 -7.03 4.06 8.49
N MET A 121 -6.87 2.94 7.81
CA MET A 121 -6.91 2.93 6.36
C MET A 121 -8.35 2.77 5.91
N MET A 122 -8.78 3.60 4.99
CA MET A 122 -10.10 3.54 4.38
C MET A 122 -10.02 3.91 2.90
N GLY A 123 -10.97 3.46 2.13
CA GLY A 123 -10.93 3.72 0.71
C GLY A 123 -12.19 3.29 -0.03
N ALA A 124 -12.04 3.29 -1.34
CA ALA A 124 -13.05 2.85 -2.28
C ALA A 124 -12.56 1.65 -3.08
N SER A 125 -13.52 0.91 -3.60
CA SER A 125 -13.29 -0.18 -4.55
C SER A 125 -14.24 -0.08 -5.72
N VAL A 126 -13.82 -0.57 -6.87
CA VAL A 126 -14.63 -0.65 -8.08
C VAL A 126 -14.23 -1.86 -8.89
N GLY A 127 -15.18 -2.57 -9.43
CA GLY A 127 -14.87 -3.72 -10.26
C GLY A 127 -16.07 -4.48 -10.81
N PRO A 128 -15.78 -5.43 -11.71
CA PRO A 128 -16.78 -6.34 -12.25
C PRO A 128 -17.26 -7.37 -11.21
N ILE A 129 -18.49 -7.79 -11.40
CA ILE A 129 -19.13 -8.86 -10.66
C ILE A 129 -19.70 -9.87 -11.66
N VAL A 130 -19.65 -11.13 -11.30
CA VAL A 130 -20.33 -12.22 -12.02
C VAL A 130 -21.20 -12.99 -11.04
N GLU A 131 -22.49 -13.02 -11.34
CA GLU A 131 -23.47 -13.80 -10.59
C GLU A 131 -23.63 -15.18 -11.25
N LEU A 132 -23.51 -16.23 -10.47
CA LEU A 132 -23.50 -17.64 -10.90
C LEU A 132 -24.74 -18.38 -10.34
N ALA A 133 -25.91 -17.78 -10.43
CA ALA A 133 -27.15 -18.47 -10.05
C ALA A 133 -27.44 -19.65 -10.99
N ASP A 134 -27.07 -19.51 -12.26
CA ASP A 134 -27.06 -20.57 -13.26
C ASP A 134 -25.67 -20.58 -13.94
N LEU A 135 -24.95 -21.68 -13.83
CA LEU A 135 -23.63 -21.84 -14.45
C LEU A 135 -23.68 -21.81 -15.99
N ALA A 136 -24.84 -22.12 -16.58
CA ALA A 136 -25.02 -22.04 -18.02
C ALA A 136 -25.21 -20.59 -18.51
N HIS A 137 -25.69 -19.71 -17.63
CA HIS A 137 -26.00 -18.31 -17.94
C HIS A 137 -25.45 -17.39 -16.84
N PRO A 138 -24.12 -17.18 -16.80
CA PRO A 138 -23.52 -16.24 -15.85
C PRO A 138 -23.98 -14.81 -16.18
N ARG A 139 -24.42 -14.08 -15.16
CA ARG A 139 -24.84 -12.68 -15.30
C ARG A 139 -23.71 -11.76 -14.89
N VAL A 140 -23.41 -10.79 -15.73
CA VAL A 140 -22.29 -9.89 -15.51
C VAL A 140 -22.80 -8.55 -14.97
N GLY A 141 -22.02 -7.91 -14.14
CA GLY A 141 -22.34 -6.63 -13.57
C GLY A 141 -21.12 -5.86 -13.15
N GLY A 142 -21.37 -4.76 -12.46
CA GLY A 142 -20.33 -3.94 -11.88
C GLY A 142 -20.73 -3.40 -10.52
N SER A 143 -19.75 -3.08 -9.69
CA SER A 143 -19.97 -2.54 -8.36
C SER A 143 -18.98 -1.44 -8.01
N VAL A 144 -19.41 -0.60 -7.09
CA VAL A 144 -18.56 0.36 -6.38
C VAL A 144 -18.79 0.16 -4.88
N GLY A 145 -17.75 0.32 -4.10
CA GLY A 145 -17.80 0.11 -2.67
C GLY A 145 -16.88 1.01 -1.89
N VAL A 146 -17.07 1.01 -0.59
CA VAL A 146 -16.19 1.64 0.39
C VAL A 146 -15.77 0.60 1.42
N TRP A 147 -14.58 0.76 1.95
CA TRP A 147 -14.01 -0.15 2.92
C TRP A 147 -13.19 0.59 3.98
N VAL A 148 -13.08 -0.01 5.15
CA VAL A 148 -12.27 0.50 6.27
C VAL A 148 -11.48 -0.65 6.85
N PHE A 149 -10.17 -0.49 7.01
CA PHE A 149 -9.33 -1.46 7.70
C PHE A 149 -9.17 -1.10 9.18
N ALA A 150 -9.60 -2.01 10.05
CA ALA A 150 -9.52 -1.87 11.51
C ALA A 150 -9.14 -3.21 12.19
N GLY A 151 -8.17 -3.97 11.57
CA GLY A 151 -7.86 -5.34 11.95
C GLY A 151 -8.74 -6.36 11.21
N VAL A 152 -9.98 -6.03 11.00
CA VAL A 152 -10.91 -6.60 10.02
C VAL A 152 -11.29 -5.51 9.03
N THR A 153 -11.89 -5.88 7.89
CA THR A 153 -12.23 -4.91 6.84
C THR A 153 -13.74 -4.92 6.58
N PRO A 154 -14.53 -4.16 7.37
CA PRO A 154 -15.91 -3.89 7.00
C PRO A 154 -15.97 -3.15 5.66
N PHE A 155 -16.96 -3.51 4.86
CA PHE A 155 -17.21 -2.89 3.57
C PHE A 155 -18.70 -2.71 3.32
N ALA A 156 -19.03 -1.74 2.48
CA ALA A 156 -20.33 -1.58 1.89
C ALA A 156 -20.18 -1.42 0.38
N ARG A 157 -21.04 -2.04 -0.39
CA ARG A 157 -20.98 -2.09 -1.84
C ARG A 157 -22.37 -1.90 -2.42
N ILE A 158 -22.43 -1.19 -3.54
CA ILE A 158 -23.62 -1.12 -4.39
C ILE A 158 -23.23 -1.47 -5.82
N GLY A 159 -24.15 -2.02 -6.57
CA GLY A 159 -23.87 -2.37 -7.95
C GLY A 159 -25.13 -2.69 -8.74
N VAL A 160 -24.89 -3.07 -9.99
CA VAL A 160 -25.92 -3.50 -10.92
C VAL A 160 -25.46 -4.78 -11.58
N VAL A 161 -26.34 -5.76 -11.67
CA VAL A 161 -26.10 -7.01 -12.39
C VAL A 161 -27.15 -7.14 -13.48
N GLU A 162 -26.73 -7.54 -14.67
CA GLU A 162 -27.62 -7.76 -15.81
C GLU A 162 -28.76 -8.69 -15.42
N GLU A 163 -29.98 -8.35 -15.82
CA GLU A 163 -31.24 -9.07 -15.53
C GLU A 163 -31.66 -9.09 -14.05
N LEU A 164 -30.76 -8.85 -13.11
CA LEU A 164 -31.08 -8.86 -11.67
C LEU A 164 -31.31 -7.45 -11.11
N GLY A 165 -30.92 -6.41 -11.87
CA GLY A 165 -31.08 -5.02 -11.38
C GLY A 165 -30.03 -4.57 -10.38
N GLY A 166 -30.41 -3.63 -9.53
CA GLY A 166 -29.54 -3.04 -8.52
C GLY A 166 -29.44 -3.89 -7.26
N PHE A 167 -28.27 -3.90 -6.64
CA PHE A 167 -28.06 -4.54 -5.34
C PHE A 167 -27.28 -3.63 -4.38
N GLY A 168 -27.48 -3.86 -3.08
CA GLY A 168 -26.68 -3.29 -2.01
C GLY A 168 -26.17 -4.40 -1.10
N GLU A 169 -24.91 -4.28 -0.66
CA GLU A 169 -24.24 -5.30 0.16
C GLU A 169 -23.46 -4.64 1.28
N ILE A 170 -23.55 -5.21 2.46
CA ILE A 170 -22.76 -4.83 3.63
C ILE A 170 -22.09 -6.09 4.18
N GLY A 171 -20.80 -6.05 4.40
CA GLY A 171 -20.07 -7.23 4.79
C GLY A 171 -18.77 -6.99 5.52
N LEU A 172 -18.07 -8.07 5.74
CA LEU A 172 -16.82 -8.12 6.45
C LEU A 172 -15.83 -9.05 5.74
N HIS A 173 -14.63 -8.54 5.50
CA HIS A 173 -13.48 -9.36 5.13
C HIS A 173 -12.57 -9.55 6.35
N ILE A 174 -12.21 -10.79 6.64
CA ILE A 174 -11.18 -11.11 7.62
C ILE A 174 -9.87 -11.29 6.84
N ALA A 175 -9.08 -10.23 6.80
CA ALA A 175 -7.84 -10.20 6.03
C ALA A 175 -6.66 -10.67 6.88
N LEU A 176 -6.16 -11.86 6.61
CA LEU A 176 -4.95 -12.38 7.23
C LEU A 176 -3.76 -12.07 6.31
N PRO A 177 -2.75 -11.30 6.77
CA PRO A 177 -1.54 -11.05 5.98
C PRO A 177 -0.73 -12.35 5.90
N VAL A 178 -0.68 -12.93 4.72
CA VAL A 178 0.06 -14.18 4.46
C VAL A 178 1.49 -13.88 4.04
N LEU A 179 1.69 -12.77 3.33
CA LEU A 179 3.00 -12.33 2.86
C LEU A 179 3.10 -10.80 2.96
N ARG A 180 4.25 -10.33 3.49
CA ARG A 180 4.67 -8.94 3.42
C ARG A 180 6.03 -8.86 2.74
N ARG A 181 6.18 -7.97 1.78
CA ARG A 181 7.45 -7.72 1.08
C ARG A 181 7.76 -6.22 1.02
#